data_63ec8eca947aeed3f1de6c6d111e4fb2
#
_entry.id   63ec8eca947aeed3f1de6c6d111e4fb2
#
_cell.length_a   1.000
_cell.length_b   1.000
_cell.length_c   1.000
_cell.angle_alpha   90.00
_cell.angle_beta   90.00
_cell.angle_gamma   90.00
#
_symmetry.space_group_name_H-M   'P 1'
#
loop_
_entity.id
_entity.type
_entity.pdbx_description
1 polymer ?
#
loop_
_entity_poly.entity_id
_entity_poly.type
_entity_poly.pdbx_seq_one_letter_code
_entity_poly.pdbx_strand_id
1 'polypeptide(L)'
;MKNIFSLFITFFLIVFYPTKIYSAEILQINNSSSILVGDQNRNLPIKLFCVEINDQDDEKIALNLLKKEFPRGSKVKIKPFGFKENVLLAKVFDIKETKEMSELLIAKDLSKETCKN
;
A
#
# COMPACT_ATOMS: atom_id res chain seq x y z
N MET A 1 27.60 -7.17 35.85
CA MET A 1 26.55 -6.15 35.78
C MET A 1 26.44 -5.49 34.43
N LYS A 2 27.55 -5.09 33.79
CA LYS A 2 27.50 -4.47 32.48
C LYS A 2 26.94 -5.37 31.39
N ASN A 3 27.17 -6.69 31.47
CA ASN A 3 26.71 -7.64 30.47
C ASN A 3 25.20 -7.83 30.50
N ILE A 4 24.59 -7.76 31.67
CA ILE A 4 23.15 -7.90 31.83
C ILE A 4 22.43 -6.71 31.19
N PHE A 5 22.99 -5.53 31.37
CA PHE A 5 22.42 -4.30 30.79
C PHE A 5 22.46 -4.32 29.25
N SER A 6 23.59 -4.79 28.69
CA SER A 6 23.74 -4.92 27.25
C SER A 6 22.75 -5.92 26.65
N LEU A 7 22.57 -7.06 27.29
CA LEU A 7 21.58 -8.07 26.86
C LEU A 7 20.16 -7.53 26.91
N PHE A 8 19.84 -6.73 27.89
CA PHE A 8 18.53 -6.14 28.05
C PHE A 8 18.22 -5.16 26.90
N ILE A 9 19.19 -4.35 26.53
CA ILE A 9 19.04 -3.40 25.43
C ILE A 9 18.84 -4.13 24.10
N THR A 10 19.60 -5.19 23.85
CA THR A 10 19.49 -5.99 22.64
C THR A 10 18.10 -6.64 22.54
N PHE A 11 17.60 -7.17 23.62
CA PHE A 11 16.26 -7.76 23.67
C PHE A 11 15.17 -6.71 23.39
N PHE A 12 15.32 -5.52 23.93
CA PHE A 12 14.39 -4.43 23.75
C PHE A 12 14.33 -4.00 22.26
N LEU A 13 15.46 -3.96 21.57
CA LEU A 13 15.51 -3.63 20.15
C LEU A 13 14.78 -4.66 19.29
N ILE A 14 14.86 -5.93 19.64
CA ILE A 14 14.16 -7.00 18.90
C ILE A 14 12.65 -6.86 19.05
N VAL A 15 12.15 -6.51 20.23
CA VAL A 15 10.73 -6.35 20.50
C VAL A 15 10.13 -5.18 19.72
N PHE A 16 10.94 -4.19 19.38
CA PHE A 16 10.49 -3.00 18.67
C PHE A 16 10.56 -3.10 17.15
N TYR A 17 10.67 -4.27 16.59
CA TYR A 17 10.59 -4.42 15.14
C TYR A 17 9.15 -4.20 14.68
N PRO A 18 8.84 -3.07 14.04
CA PRO A 18 7.47 -2.81 13.59
C PRO A 18 7.08 -3.68 12.40
N THR A 19 5.79 -3.87 12.22
CA THR A 19 5.24 -4.41 10.97
C THR A 19 5.82 -3.59 9.82
N LYS A 20 6.34 -4.28 8.81
CA LYS A 20 7.06 -3.63 7.72
C LYS A 20 6.13 -2.75 6.90
N ILE A 21 6.38 -1.44 6.94
CA ILE A 21 5.79 -0.49 6.02
C ILE A 21 6.92 -0.03 5.11
N TYR A 22 6.72 -0.16 3.80
CA TYR A 22 7.72 0.21 2.82
C TYR A 22 7.45 1.59 2.28
N SER A 23 8.52 2.38 2.08
CA SER A 23 8.44 3.61 1.30
C SER A 23 8.76 3.27 -0.15
N ALA A 24 7.94 3.77 -1.06
CA ALA A 24 8.07 3.50 -2.48
C ALA A 24 7.62 4.71 -3.28
N GLU A 25 7.70 4.60 -4.61
CA GLU A 25 7.32 5.66 -5.52
C GLU A 25 6.36 5.10 -6.57
N ILE A 26 5.31 5.84 -6.89
CA ILE A 26 4.36 5.45 -7.93
C ILE A 26 5.05 5.53 -9.29
N LEU A 27 5.13 4.42 -9.99
CA LEU A 27 5.65 4.35 -11.36
C LEU A 27 4.53 4.39 -12.39
N GLN A 28 3.47 3.65 -12.13
CA GLN A 28 2.35 3.54 -13.06
C GLN A 28 1.11 3.03 -12.34
N ILE A 29 -0.04 3.59 -12.67
CA ILE A 29 -1.32 3.07 -12.24
C ILE A 29 -1.96 2.43 -13.47
N ASN A 30 -2.03 1.10 -13.49
CA ASN A 30 -2.51 0.35 -14.65
C ASN A 30 -4.04 0.37 -14.74
N ASN A 31 -4.69 0.17 -13.59
CA ASN A 31 -6.13 0.26 -13.46
C ASN A 31 -6.46 0.58 -12.00
N SER A 32 -7.74 0.60 -11.66
CA SER A 32 -8.19 1.02 -10.33
C SER A 32 -7.73 0.11 -9.19
N SER A 33 -7.27 -1.09 -9.49
CA SER A 33 -6.85 -2.04 -8.46
C SER A 33 -5.41 -2.52 -8.61
N SER A 34 -4.72 -2.11 -9.69
CA SER A 34 -3.39 -2.63 -10.01
C SER A 34 -2.43 -1.48 -10.28
N ILE A 35 -1.38 -1.40 -9.50
CA ILE A 35 -0.37 -0.34 -9.63
C ILE A 35 1.02 -0.94 -9.67
N LEU A 36 1.96 -0.16 -10.22
CA LEU A 36 3.37 -0.50 -10.22
C LEU A 36 4.11 0.54 -9.41
N VAL A 37 4.87 0.09 -8.43
CA VAL A 37 5.69 0.98 -7.60
C VAL A 37 7.16 0.63 -7.74
N GLY A 38 8.02 1.63 -7.53
CA GLY A 38 9.46 1.46 -7.48
C GLY A 38 9.95 1.44 -6.05
N ASP A 39 10.72 0.41 -5.71
CA ASP A 39 11.31 0.25 -4.40
C ASP A 39 12.74 -0.25 -4.57
N GLN A 40 13.72 0.58 -4.22
CA GLN A 40 15.14 0.23 -4.23
C GLN A 40 15.60 -0.45 -5.53
N ASN A 41 15.35 0.22 -6.67
CA ASN A 41 15.69 -0.29 -8.00
C ASN A 41 14.89 -1.52 -8.45
N ARG A 42 13.81 -1.83 -7.77
CA ARG A 42 12.91 -2.89 -8.18
C ARG A 42 11.56 -2.32 -8.57
N ASN A 43 10.94 -2.96 -9.54
CA ASN A 43 9.55 -2.68 -9.89
C ASN A 43 8.68 -3.71 -9.19
N LEU A 44 7.75 -3.24 -8.39
CA LEU A 44 6.90 -4.11 -7.59
C LEU A 44 5.45 -3.94 -8.03
N PRO A 45 4.84 -4.98 -8.63
CA PRO A 45 3.42 -4.91 -8.94
C PRO A 45 2.60 -5.12 -7.68
N ILE A 46 1.61 -4.24 -7.49
CA ILE A 46 0.75 -4.25 -6.31
C ILE A 46 -0.70 -4.33 -6.75
N LYS A 47 -1.46 -5.18 -6.08
CA LYS A 47 -2.91 -5.20 -6.17
C LYS A 47 -3.47 -4.59 -4.90
N LEU A 48 -4.37 -3.62 -5.05
CA LEU A 48 -4.99 -2.98 -3.90
C LEU A 48 -5.83 -3.97 -3.11
N PHE A 49 -5.62 -3.98 -1.81
CA PHE A 49 -6.27 -4.92 -0.90
C PHE A 49 -7.68 -4.44 -0.57
N CYS A 50 -8.63 -5.36 -0.58
CA CYS A 50 -10.04 -5.10 -0.20
C CYS A 50 -10.83 -4.23 -1.17
N VAL A 51 -10.42 -4.19 -2.45
CA VAL A 51 -11.07 -3.36 -3.46
C VAL A 51 -11.53 -4.21 -4.63
N GLU A 52 -12.75 -4.00 -5.06
CA GLU A 52 -13.28 -4.64 -6.26
C GLU A 52 -14.18 -3.65 -7.00
N ILE A 53 -13.91 -3.44 -8.28
CA ILE A 53 -14.71 -2.58 -9.15
C ILE A 53 -15.15 -3.41 -10.35
N ASN A 54 -16.45 -3.52 -10.53
CA ASN A 54 -17.03 -4.35 -11.59
C ASN A 54 -17.60 -3.55 -12.76
N ASP A 55 -17.86 -2.26 -12.56
CA ASP A 55 -18.44 -1.38 -13.57
C ASP A 55 -17.34 -0.66 -14.33
N GLN A 56 -17.40 -0.69 -15.66
CA GLN A 56 -16.36 -0.04 -16.49
C GLN A 56 -16.34 1.47 -16.35
N ASP A 57 -17.49 2.09 -16.16
CA ASP A 57 -17.55 3.54 -15.97
C ASP A 57 -16.92 3.93 -14.63
N ASP A 58 -17.23 3.18 -13.59
CA ASP A 58 -16.60 3.38 -12.28
C ASP A 58 -15.11 3.14 -12.34
N GLU A 59 -14.66 2.17 -13.15
CA GLU A 59 -13.24 1.89 -13.35
C GLU A 59 -12.51 3.10 -13.92
N LYS A 60 -13.08 3.77 -14.92
CA LYS A 60 -12.46 4.95 -15.51
C LYS A 60 -12.39 6.11 -14.52
N ILE A 61 -13.47 6.32 -13.78
CA ILE A 61 -13.53 7.37 -12.76
C ILE A 61 -12.50 7.09 -11.67
N ALA A 62 -12.44 5.85 -11.21
CA ALA A 62 -11.51 5.43 -10.18
C ALA A 62 -10.06 5.59 -10.63
N LEU A 63 -9.76 5.16 -11.86
CA LEU A 63 -8.42 5.30 -12.41
C LEU A 63 -7.98 6.77 -12.45
N ASN A 64 -8.87 7.65 -12.93
CA ASN A 64 -8.57 9.08 -12.99
C ASN A 64 -8.39 9.68 -11.59
N LEU A 65 -9.20 9.25 -10.64
CA LEU A 65 -9.08 9.70 -9.25
C LEU A 65 -7.72 9.30 -8.65
N LEU A 66 -7.33 8.05 -8.84
CA LEU A 66 -6.05 7.57 -8.33
C LEU A 66 -4.87 8.29 -8.97
N LYS A 67 -4.93 8.54 -10.29
CA LYS A 67 -3.88 9.28 -10.98
C LYS A 67 -3.78 10.74 -10.52
N LYS A 68 -4.91 11.31 -10.15
CA LYS A 68 -4.95 12.69 -9.64
C LYS A 68 -4.39 12.78 -8.23
N GLU A 69 -4.79 11.86 -7.35
CA GLU A 69 -4.38 11.88 -5.95
C GLU A 69 -2.98 11.30 -5.72
N PHE A 70 -2.58 10.39 -6.60
CA PHE A 70 -1.27 9.73 -6.52
C PHE A 70 -0.58 9.77 -7.88
N PRO A 71 -0.14 10.96 -8.31
CA PRO A 71 0.50 11.07 -9.63
C PRO A 71 1.83 10.32 -9.68
N ARG A 72 2.27 10.02 -10.89
CA ARG A 72 3.56 9.34 -11.10
C ARG A 72 4.69 10.10 -10.40
N GLY A 73 5.53 9.36 -9.70
CA GLY A 73 6.62 9.94 -8.92
C GLY A 73 6.25 10.28 -7.50
N SER A 74 4.98 10.14 -7.13
CA SER A 74 4.55 10.37 -5.74
C SER A 74 5.20 9.37 -4.81
N LYS A 75 5.69 9.84 -3.68
CA LYS A 75 6.18 8.97 -2.62
C LYS A 75 4.99 8.43 -1.84
N VAL A 76 5.01 7.13 -1.58
CA VAL A 76 3.91 6.43 -0.90
C VAL A 76 4.47 5.48 0.14
N LYS A 77 3.61 5.09 1.06
CA LYS A 77 3.89 4.03 2.03
C LYS A 77 3.03 2.82 1.69
N ILE A 78 3.66 1.65 1.66
CA ILE A 78 3.02 0.40 1.29
C ILE A 78 2.88 -0.48 2.53
N LYS A 79 1.66 -0.88 2.84
CA LYS A 79 1.40 -1.84 3.92
C LYS A 79 1.04 -3.19 3.30
N PRO A 80 1.96 -4.16 3.31
CA PRO A 80 1.72 -5.44 2.66
C PRO A 80 0.82 -6.36 3.49
N PHE A 81 0.02 -7.17 2.81
CA PHE A 81 -0.83 -8.18 3.42
C PHE A 81 -0.52 -9.59 2.94
N GLY A 82 0.27 -9.74 1.90
CA GLY A 82 0.68 -11.04 1.38
C GLY A 82 0.86 -11.00 -0.12
N PHE A 83 1.30 -12.13 -0.68
CA PHE A 83 1.48 -12.30 -2.11
C PHE A 83 0.44 -13.25 -2.66
N LYS A 84 -0.04 -12.95 -3.85
CA LYS A 84 -0.89 -13.83 -4.62
C LYS A 84 -0.38 -13.82 -6.06
N GLU A 85 0.11 -14.98 -6.53
CA GLU A 85 0.63 -15.11 -7.89
C GLU A 85 1.71 -14.07 -8.23
N ASN A 86 2.67 -13.89 -7.32
CA ASN A 86 3.79 -12.96 -7.47
C ASN A 86 3.39 -11.47 -7.45
N VAL A 87 2.15 -11.17 -7.11
CA VAL A 87 1.66 -9.80 -6.94
C VAL A 87 1.45 -9.54 -5.46
N LEU A 88 1.96 -8.43 -4.98
CA LEU A 88 1.81 -8.04 -3.58
C LEU A 88 0.41 -7.47 -3.34
N LEU A 89 -0.32 -8.06 -2.40
CA LEU A 89 -1.58 -7.47 -1.93
C LEU A 89 -1.24 -6.45 -0.86
N ALA A 90 -1.65 -5.22 -1.06
CA ALA A 90 -1.24 -4.15 -0.15
C ALA A 90 -2.21 -2.98 -0.12
N LYS A 91 -2.13 -2.22 0.96
CA LYS A 91 -2.72 -0.89 1.05
C LYS A 91 -1.65 0.14 0.74
N VAL A 92 -2.03 1.19 0.04
CA VAL A 92 -1.12 2.25 -0.39
C VAL A 92 -1.58 3.58 0.20
N PHE A 93 -0.70 4.17 1.00
CA PHE A 93 -0.95 5.44 1.69
C PHE A 93 -0.07 6.53 1.11
N ASP A 94 -0.51 7.78 1.22
CA ASP A 94 0.38 8.91 1.02
C ASP A 94 1.42 8.95 2.17
N ILE A 95 2.45 9.78 2.01
CA ILE A 95 3.55 9.83 3.00
C ILE A 95 3.03 10.26 4.39
N LYS A 96 2.04 11.14 4.42
CA LYS A 96 1.46 11.61 5.67
C LYS A 96 0.44 10.64 6.27
N GLU A 97 0.12 9.57 5.54
CA GLU A 97 -0.88 8.58 5.94
C GLU A 97 -2.27 9.17 6.15
N THR A 98 -2.58 10.24 5.41
CA THR A 98 -3.89 10.89 5.46
C THR A 98 -4.86 10.33 4.41
N LYS A 99 -4.33 9.71 3.36
CA LYS A 99 -5.13 9.12 2.28
C LYS A 99 -4.66 7.70 2.03
N GLU A 100 -5.60 6.80 1.79
CA GLU A 100 -5.33 5.43 1.40
C GLU A 100 -6.14 5.13 0.14
N MET A 101 -5.52 4.51 -0.86
CA MET A 101 -6.14 4.32 -2.18
C MET A 101 -7.46 3.57 -2.12
N SER A 102 -7.52 2.45 -1.39
CA SER A 102 -8.75 1.65 -1.30
C SER A 102 -9.87 2.43 -0.64
N GLU A 103 -9.57 3.15 0.43
CA GLU A 103 -10.54 3.95 1.16
C GLU A 103 -11.08 5.09 0.31
N LEU A 104 -10.23 5.71 -0.51
CA LEU A 104 -10.67 6.75 -1.44
C LEU A 104 -11.73 6.22 -2.40
N LEU A 105 -11.49 5.04 -2.95
CA LEU A 105 -12.42 4.43 -3.90
C LEU A 105 -13.73 4.04 -3.23
N ILE A 106 -13.66 3.48 -2.04
CA ILE A 106 -14.84 3.07 -1.27
C ILE A 106 -15.65 4.30 -0.86
N ALA A 107 -14.99 5.35 -0.41
CA ALA A 107 -15.65 6.59 0.03
C ALA A 107 -16.38 7.30 -1.10
N LYS A 108 -15.95 7.10 -2.36
CA LYS A 108 -16.59 7.66 -3.53
C LYS A 108 -17.62 6.72 -4.16
N ASP A 109 -17.95 5.62 -3.50
CA ASP A 109 -18.85 4.58 -4.00
C ASP A 109 -18.39 3.98 -5.33
N LEU A 110 -17.12 4.05 -5.64
CA LEU A 110 -16.54 3.49 -6.85
C LEU A 110 -16.15 2.03 -6.70
N SER A 111 -16.05 1.56 -5.48
CA SER A 111 -15.60 0.21 -5.18
C SER A 111 -16.36 -0.35 -3.99
N LYS A 112 -16.47 -1.67 -3.95
CA LYS A 112 -16.97 -2.38 -2.79
C LYS A 112 -15.81 -2.88 -1.96
N GLU A 113 -15.97 -2.82 -0.64
CA GLU A 113 -15.02 -3.43 0.26
C GLU A 113 -15.21 -4.93 0.26
N THR A 114 -14.17 -5.68 -0.13
CA THR A 114 -14.24 -7.14 -0.20
C THR A 114 -13.71 -7.82 1.05
N CYS A 115 -13.07 -7.08 1.93
CA CYS A 115 -12.60 -7.61 3.21
C CYS A 115 -13.68 -7.41 4.27
N LYS A 116 -14.45 -8.44 4.49
CA LYS A 116 -15.44 -8.43 5.59
C LYS A 116 -14.83 -9.06 6.81
N ASN A 117 -14.90 -8.35 7.89
CA ASN A 117 -14.55 -8.90 9.20
C ASN A 117 -15.69 -9.74 9.75
#